data_e57b77b30942a10c264899df71d0058a
#
_entry.id   e57b77b30942a10c264899df71d0058a
#
_cell.length_a   1.000
_cell.length_b   1.000
_cell.length_c   1.000
_cell.angle_alpha   90.00
_cell.angle_beta   90.00
_cell.angle_gamma   90.00
#
_symmetry.space_group_name_H-M   'P 1'
#
loop_
_entity.id
_entity.type
_entity.pdbx_description
1 polymer ?
#
loop_
_entity_poly.entity_id
_entity_poly.type
_entity_poly.pdbx_seq_one_letter_code
_entity_poly.pdbx_strand_id
1 'polypeptide(L)'
;METSLTVRITPEIKQELNEILELAGGYFNYKTNHLIELINGDIKFVDIHKETQEILRKVVIATGYSHDVLRSKSRERSLVCARQFAIWKVYTELYSHGYTLKMIAEVFNRNHATILYSVRIVNEMLEVNDPMLAKINFRYNEIQEDERAAP
;
A
#
# COMPACT_ATOMS: atom_id res chain seq x y z
N MET A 1 4.58 18.85 -4.32
CA MET A 1 4.26 18.92 -5.75
C MET A 1 3.21 17.88 -6.10
N GLU A 2 2.01 18.34 -6.29
CA GLU A 2 0.93 17.44 -6.68
C GLU A 2 1.03 17.14 -8.16
N THR A 3 1.39 15.90 -8.50
CA THR A 3 1.16 15.39 -9.84
C THR A 3 -0.24 14.78 -9.89
N SER A 4 -1.26 15.60 -10.02
CA SER A 4 -2.58 15.10 -10.35
C SER A 4 -2.63 14.84 -11.84
N LEU A 5 -2.51 13.59 -12.25
CA LEU A 5 -2.88 13.16 -13.60
C LEU A 5 -4.41 13.13 -13.69
N THR A 6 -4.98 14.23 -14.18
CA THR A 6 -6.40 14.23 -14.53
C THR A 6 -6.56 13.65 -15.92
N VAL A 7 -6.83 12.37 -16.03
CA VAL A 7 -7.20 11.75 -17.30
C VAL A 7 -8.67 12.05 -17.56
N ARG A 8 -8.94 12.92 -18.54
CA ARG A 8 -10.31 13.12 -19.04
C ARG A 8 -10.65 12.00 -20.00
N ILE A 9 -11.43 11.05 -19.52
CA ILE A 9 -11.97 9.98 -20.38
C ILE A 9 -13.32 10.48 -20.90
N THR A 10 -13.42 10.67 -22.21
CA THR A 10 -14.71 11.00 -22.85
C THR A 10 -15.61 9.77 -22.87
N PRO A 11 -16.96 9.94 -22.99
CA PRO A 11 -17.86 8.79 -23.09
C PRO A 11 -17.52 7.85 -24.26
N GLU A 12 -17.04 8.38 -25.38
CA GLU A 12 -16.65 7.61 -26.55
C GLU A 12 -15.41 6.74 -26.26
N ILE A 13 -14.38 7.32 -25.64
CA ILE A 13 -13.17 6.59 -25.23
C ILE A 13 -13.52 5.50 -24.21
N LYS A 14 -14.42 5.79 -23.27
CA LYS A 14 -14.90 4.83 -22.29
C LYS A 14 -15.56 3.63 -22.95
N GLN A 15 -16.40 3.87 -23.95
CA GLN A 15 -17.05 2.81 -24.72
C GLN A 15 -16.05 1.96 -25.50
N GLU A 16 -15.09 2.58 -26.21
CA GLU A 16 -14.03 1.87 -26.94
C GLU A 16 -13.18 1.00 -26.01
N LEU A 17 -12.80 1.52 -24.84
CA LEU A 17 -12.04 0.76 -23.86
C LEU A 17 -12.82 -0.43 -23.33
N ASN A 18 -14.11 -0.28 -23.05
CA ASN A 18 -14.96 -1.37 -22.62
C ASN A 18 -15.11 -2.46 -23.70
N GLU A 19 -15.26 -2.06 -24.96
CA GLU A 19 -15.32 -3.00 -26.09
C GLU A 19 -14.00 -3.77 -26.26
N ILE A 20 -12.86 -3.12 -26.15
CA ILE A 20 -11.54 -3.77 -26.19
C ILE A 20 -11.37 -4.75 -25.03
N LEU A 21 -11.80 -4.39 -23.83
CA LEU A 21 -11.73 -5.25 -22.66
C LEU A 21 -12.65 -6.47 -22.76
N GLU A 22 -13.82 -6.33 -23.36
CA GLU A 22 -14.73 -7.44 -23.65
C GLU A 22 -14.13 -8.39 -24.71
N LEU A 23 -13.52 -7.85 -25.77
CA LEU A 23 -12.88 -8.63 -26.82
C LEU A 23 -11.64 -9.38 -26.33
N ALA A 24 -10.96 -8.89 -25.30
CA ALA A 24 -9.84 -9.57 -24.66
C ALA A 24 -10.22 -10.86 -23.91
N GLY A 25 -11.51 -11.20 -23.90
CA GLY A 25 -11.99 -12.56 -23.61
C GLY A 25 -11.65 -13.11 -22.24
N GLY A 26 -11.95 -12.43 -21.16
CA GLY A 26 -11.93 -13.04 -19.84
C GLY A 26 -10.57 -13.19 -19.18
N TYR A 27 -9.47 -12.74 -19.80
CA TYR A 27 -8.18 -12.60 -19.14
C TYR A 27 -8.15 -11.28 -18.33
N PHE A 28 -9.07 -11.19 -17.39
CA PHE A 28 -9.04 -10.09 -16.43
C PHE A 28 -7.99 -10.41 -15.36
N ASN A 29 -6.76 -9.93 -15.58
CA ASN A 29 -5.86 -9.83 -14.46
C ASN A 29 -6.32 -8.69 -13.56
N TYR A 30 -5.79 -8.65 -12.37
CA TYR A 30 -6.11 -7.63 -11.38
C TYR A 30 -5.97 -6.18 -11.92
N LYS A 31 -4.95 -5.91 -12.74
CA LYS A 31 -4.74 -4.59 -13.35
C LYS A 31 -5.84 -4.18 -14.31
N THR A 32 -6.37 -5.14 -15.06
CA THR A 32 -7.46 -4.91 -16.00
C THR A 32 -8.75 -4.57 -15.26
N ASN A 33 -9.08 -5.29 -14.19
CA ASN A 33 -10.24 -4.98 -13.34
C ASN A 33 -10.11 -3.61 -12.71
N HIS A 34 -8.94 -3.25 -12.21
CA HIS A 34 -8.68 -1.94 -11.63
C HIS A 34 -8.86 -0.81 -12.67
N LEU A 35 -8.39 -1.02 -13.89
CA LEU A 35 -8.60 -0.07 -14.99
C LEU A 35 -10.08 0.10 -15.32
N ILE A 36 -10.85 -0.99 -15.36
CA ILE A 36 -12.31 -0.95 -15.57
C ILE A 36 -13.00 -0.12 -14.49
N GLU A 37 -12.66 -0.33 -13.22
CA GLU A 37 -13.21 0.43 -12.10
C GLU A 37 -12.87 1.92 -12.20
N LEU A 38 -11.64 2.26 -12.58
CA LEU A 38 -11.23 3.65 -12.84
C LEU A 38 -12.03 4.29 -13.98
N ILE A 39 -12.21 3.56 -15.10
CA ILE A 39 -12.97 4.02 -16.27
C ILE A 39 -14.43 4.28 -15.89
N ASN A 40 -15.02 3.42 -15.08
CA ASN A 40 -16.40 3.54 -14.62
C ASN A 40 -16.56 4.60 -13.52
N GLY A 41 -15.48 5.13 -12.97
CA GLY A 41 -15.51 6.09 -11.88
C GLY A 41 -15.84 5.47 -10.52
N ASP A 42 -15.75 4.13 -10.40
CA ASP A 42 -16.09 3.40 -9.19
C ASP A 42 -15.05 3.57 -8.09
N ILE A 43 -13.81 3.90 -8.47
CA ILE A 43 -12.73 4.19 -7.53
C ILE A 43 -12.00 5.47 -7.91
N LYS A 44 -11.44 6.13 -6.89
CA LYS A 44 -10.56 7.29 -7.10
C LYS A 44 -9.18 6.84 -7.54
N PHE A 45 -8.56 7.64 -8.41
CA PHE A 45 -7.14 7.46 -8.74
C PHE A 45 -6.29 7.67 -7.48
N VAL A 46 -5.43 6.70 -7.19
CA VAL A 46 -4.47 6.76 -6.06
C VAL A 46 -3.06 6.83 -6.64
N ASP A 47 -2.33 7.87 -6.29
CA ASP A 47 -0.89 7.94 -6.56
C ASP A 47 -0.16 7.00 -5.60
N ILE A 48 0.15 5.81 -6.07
CA ILE A 48 0.74 4.74 -5.30
C ILE A 48 2.09 5.16 -4.69
N HIS A 49 2.92 5.87 -5.44
CA HIS A 49 4.23 6.31 -4.95
C HIS A 49 4.09 7.34 -3.84
N LYS A 50 3.21 8.30 -4.01
CA LYS A 50 2.92 9.32 -3.00
C LYS A 50 2.36 8.68 -1.73
N GLU A 51 1.38 7.79 -1.86
CA GLU A 51 0.79 7.08 -0.72
C GLU A 51 1.81 6.19 0.00
N THR A 52 2.69 5.51 -0.73
CA THR A 52 3.78 4.73 -0.13
C THR A 52 4.69 5.61 0.70
N GLN A 53 5.10 6.77 0.19
CA GLN A 53 5.94 7.71 0.93
C GLN A 53 5.24 8.24 2.19
N GLU A 54 3.94 8.52 2.11
CA GLU A 54 3.15 8.95 3.26
C GLU A 54 3.04 7.86 4.34
N ILE A 55 2.82 6.62 3.94
CA ILE A 55 2.80 5.49 4.87
C ILE A 55 4.16 5.33 5.56
N LEU A 56 5.24 5.34 4.78
CA LEU A 56 6.61 5.21 5.32
C LEU A 56 6.95 6.36 6.25
N ARG A 57 6.57 7.59 5.92
CA ARG A 57 6.77 8.76 6.78
C ARG A 57 6.11 8.57 8.15
N LYS A 58 4.87 8.12 8.17
CA LYS A 58 4.14 7.85 9.42
C LYS A 58 4.78 6.72 10.22
N VAL A 59 5.24 5.66 9.56
CA VAL A 59 5.94 4.56 10.24
C VAL A 59 7.25 5.04 10.85
N VAL A 60 8.02 5.86 10.14
CA VAL A 60 9.26 6.46 10.64
C VAL A 60 8.98 7.27 11.92
N ILE A 61 7.95 8.11 11.91
CA ILE A 61 7.55 8.90 13.09
C ILE A 61 7.08 7.98 14.24
N ALA A 62 6.26 6.98 13.93
CA ALA A 62 5.69 6.08 14.92
C ALA A 62 6.72 5.17 15.59
N THR A 63 7.77 4.77 14.86
CA THR A 63 8.75 3.79 15.34
C THR A 63 10.11 4.38 15.68
N GLY A 64 10.46 5.54 15.13
CA GLY A 64 11.78 6.15 15.25
C GLY A 64 12.84 5.55 14.31
N TYR A 65 12.51 4.56 13.51
CA TYR A 65 13.42 3.96 12.53
C TYR A 65 13.30 4.64 11.18
N SER A 66 14.43 5.02 10.57
CA SER A 66 14.46 5.57 9.22
C SER A 66 14.10 4.51 8.17
N HIS A 67 13.76 4.96 6.97
CA HIS A 67 13.50 4.04 5.85
C HIS A 67 14.70 3.15 5.53
N ASP A 68 15.91 3.71 5.54
CA ASP A 68 17.15 2.94 5.30
C ASP A 68 17.36 1.85 6.35
N VAL A 69 17.06 2.14 7.62
CA VAL A 69 17.13 1.15 8.71
C VAL A 69 16.07 0.07 8.54
N LEU A 70 14.84 0.43 8.15
CA LEU A 70 13.78 -0.53 7.85
C LEU A 70 14.18 -1.50 6.71
N ARG A 71 14.92 -1.01 5.72
CA ARG A 71 15.44 -1.82 4.61
C ARG A 71 16.67 -2.66 4.95
N SER A 72 17.29 -2.42 6.10
CA SER A 72 18.51 -3.12 6.52
C SER A 72 18.28 -4.61 6.78
N LYS A 73 19.37 -5.37 6.92
CA LYS A 73 19.34 -6.79 7.23
C LYS A 73 19.32 -7.09 8.74
N SER A 74 19.22 -6.07 9.58
CA SER A 74 19.15 -6.23 11.04
C SER A 74 17.96 -7.10 11.45
N ARG A 75 18.21 -7.97 12.42
CA ARG A 75 17.22 -8.88 13.01
C ARG A 75 16.81 -8.46 14.42
N GLU A 76 17.12 -7.25 14.82
CA GLU A 76 16.63 -6.70 16.09
C GLU A 76 15.11 -6.79 16.13
N ARG A 77 14.56 -7.35 17.21
CA ARG A 77 13.13 -7.69 17.31
C ARG A 77 12.20 -6.49 17.08
N SER A 78 12.51 -5.36 17.71
CA SER A 78 11.70 -4.14 17.54
C SER A 78 11.75 -3.60 16.11
N LEU A 79 12.90 -3.65 15.47
CA LEU A 79 13.07 -3.24 14.08
C LEU A 79 12.36 -4.19 13.11
N VAL A 80 12.45 -5.50 13.36
CA VAL A 80 11.72 -6.51 12.55
C VAL A 80 10.21 -6.27 12.67
N CYS A 81 9.69 -6.02 13.86
CA CYS A 81 8.29 -5.72 14.07
C CYS A 81 7.87 -4.43 13.32
N ALA A 82 8.67 -3.37 13.40
CA ALA A 82 8.43 -2.12 12.67
C ALA A 82 8.43 -2.33 11.15
N ARG A 83 9.38 -3.08 10.64
CA ARG A 83 9.45 -3.44 9.21
C ARG A 83 8.23 -4.24 8.76
N GLN A 84 7.85 -5.24 9.50
CA GLN A 84 6.69 -6.07 9.20
C GLN A 84 5.40 -5.24 9.20
N PHE A 85 5.26 -4.35 10.16
CA PHE A 85 4.13 -3.41 10.22
C PHE A 85 4.09 -2.50 8.98
N ALA A 86 5.23 -1.93 8.59
CA ALA A 86 5.32 -1.08 7.40
C ALA A 86 4.92 -1.84 6.12
N ILE A 87 5.45 -3.06 5.94
CA ILE A 87 5.10 -3.95 4.83
C ILE A 87 3.60 -4.24 4.83
N TRP A 88 3.06 -4.60 5.97
CA TRP A 88 1.62 -4.89 6.12
C TRP A 88 0.75 -3.68 5.76
N LYS A 89 1.12 -2.49 6.21
CA LYS A 89 0.40 -1.25 5.87
C LYS A 89 0.42 -0.96 4.37
N VAL A 90 1.57 -1.01 3.75
CA VAL A 90 1.69 -0.80 2.30
C VAL A 90 0.88 -1.84 1.53
N TYR A 91 0.99 -3.11 1.92
CA TYR A 91 0.24 -4.19 1.28
C TYR A 91 -1.27 -4.03 1.43
N THR A 92 -1.76 -3.81 2.65
CA THR A 92 -3.21 -3.72 2.90
C THR A 92 -3.86 -2.49 2.28
N GLU A 93 -3.15 -1.38 2.19
CA GLU A 93 -3.70 -0.15 1.64
C GLU A 93 -3.52 -0.01 0.12
N LEU A 94 -2.46 -0.56 -0.45
CA LEU A 94 -2.09 -0.28 -1.83
C LEU A 94 -2.12 -1.48 -2.78
N TYR A 95 -2.12 -2.70 -2.29
CA TYR A 95 -2.15 -3.87 -3.16
C TYR A 95 -3.42 -3.89 -4.05
N SER A 96 -4.56 -3.52 -3.49
CA SER A 96 -5.83 -3.40 -4.21
C SER A 96 -5.85 -2.27 -5.25
N HIS A 97 -4.90 -1.34 -5.18
CA HIS A 97 -4.75 -0.24 -6.14
C HIS A 97 -3.69 -0.51 -7.20
N GLY A 98 -3.26 -1.74 -7.38
CA GLY A 98 -2.31 -2.14 -8.41
C GLY A 98 -0.84 -2.11 -7.98
N TYR A 99 -0.56 -1.93 -6.69
CA TYR A 99 0.81 -2.00 -6.18
C TYR A 99 1.23 -3.46 -6.06
N THR A 100 2.05 -3.92 -6.98
CA THR A 100 2.41 -5.34 -7.09
C THR A 100 3.33 -5.79 -5.96
N LEU A 101 3.37 -7.09 -5.68
CA LEU A 101 4.32 -7.66 -4.72
C LEU A 101 5.78 -7.34 -5.07
N LYS A 102 6.10 -7.32 -6.36
CA LYS A 102 7.44 -6.93 -6.83
C LYS A 102 7.78 -5.49 -6.43
N MET A 103 6.85 -4.56 -6.62
CA MET A 103 7.05 -3.16 -6.25
C MET A 103 7.23 -2.99 -4.74
N ILE A 104 6.41 -3.67 -3.93
CA ILE A 104 6.53 -3.65 -2.48
C ILE A 104 7.87 -4.25 -2.04
N ALA A 105 8.26 -5.37 -2.63
CA ALA A 105 9.53 -6.03 -2.35
C ALA A 105 10.73 -5.11 -2.62
N GLU A 106 10.70 -4.35 -3.70
CA GLU A 106 11.74 -3.36 -4.03
C GLU A 106 11.82 -2.24 -2.99
N VAL A 107 10.68 -1.73 -2.51
CA VAL A 107 10.64 -0.68 -1.47
C VAL A 107 11.36 -1.12 -0.21
N PHE A 108 11.18 -2.37 0.21
CA PHE A 108 11.76 -2.91 1.45
C PHE A 108 13.03 -3.72 1.25
N ASN A 109 13.52 -3.82 0.03
CA ASN A 109 14.69 -4.67 -0.30
C ASN A 109 14.52 -6.11 0.19
N ARG A 110 13.38 -6.70 -0.13
CA ARG A 110 12.98 -8.06 0.25
C ARG A 110 12.40 -8.80 -0.95
N ASN A 111 12.31 -10.14 -0.86
CA ASN A 111 11.64 -10.94 -1.88
C ASN A 111 10.12 -11.05 -1.61
N HIS A 112 9.38 -11.55 -2.60
CA HIS A 112 7.92 -11.70 -2.53
C HIS A 112 7.46 -12.57 -1.36
N ALA A 113 8.16 -13.66 -1.10
CA ALA A 113 7.84 -14.58 0.00
C ALA A 113 7.94 -13.87 1.37
N THR A 114 8.93 -13.02 1.54
CA THR A 114 9.12 -12.23 2.77
C THR A 114 7.98 -11.21 2.95
N ILE A 115 7.50 -10.59 1.85
CA ILE A 115 6.36 -9.68 1.91
C ILE A 115 5.11 -10.41 2.40
N LEU A 116 4.77 -11.53 1.78
CA LEU A 116 3.60 -12.33 2.17
C LEU A 116 3.71 -12.91 3.58
N TYR A 117 4.90 -13.36 3.96
CA TYR A 117 5.19 -13.82 5.32
C TYR A 117 4.94 -12.70 6.34
N SER A 118 5.44 -11.49 6.07
CA SER A 118 5.28 -10.35 6.96
C SER A 118 3.80 -9.98 7.15
N VAL A 119 3.02 -10.00 6.08
CA VAL A 119 1.58 -9.75 6.13
C VAL A 119 0.88 -10.78 7.03
N ARG A 120 1.20 -12.06 6.87
CA ARG A 120 0.64 -13.13 7.69
C ARG A 120 1.00 -12.95 9.16
N ILE A 121 2.27 -12.69 9.45
CA ILE A 121 2.75 -12.50 10.84
C ILE A 121 2.03 -11.32 11.50
N VAL A 122 1.89 -10.20 10.82
CA VAL A 122 1.18 -9.04 11.39
C VAL A 122 -0.29 -9.39 11.67
N ASN A 123 -0.96 -10.08 10.77
CA ASN A 123 -2.35 -10.53 11.02
C ASN A 123 -2.44 -11.43 12.25
N GLU A 124 -1.52 -12.39 12.40
CA GLU A 124 -1.45 -13.26 13.60
C GLU A 124 -1.18 -12.44 14.88
N MET A 125 -0.26 -11.47 14.81
CA MET A 125 0.04 -10.58 15.95
C MET A 125 -1.18 -9.72 16.34
N LEU A 126 -1.96 -9.27 15.37
CA LEU A 126 -3.21 -8.53 15.64
C LEU A 126 -4.25 -9.41 16.32
N GLU A 127 -4.39 -10.66 15.92
CA GLU A 127 -5.33 -11.61 16.53
C GLU A 127 -5.03 -11.86 18.02
N VAL A 128 -3.75 -11.91 18.38
CA VAL A 128 -3.32 -12.15 19.77
C VAL A 128 -3.07 -10.86 20.56
N ASN A 129 -3.34 -9.69 19.99
CA ASN A 129 -3.08 -8.39 20.60
C ASN A 129 -1.61 -8.22 21.07
N ASP A 130 -0.65 -8.56 20.21
CA ASP A 130 0.76 -8.42 20.54
C ASP A 130 1.07 -6.98 21.00
N PRO A 131 1.68 -6.79 22.19
CA PRO A 131 1.89 -5.46 22.75
C PRO A 131 2.82 -4.56 21.92
N MET A 132 3.84 -5.13 21.30
CA MET A 132 4.79 -4.36 20.48
C MET A 132 4.12 -3.84 19.21
N LEU A 133 3.37 -4.68 18.54
CA LEU A 133 2.60 -4.29 17.37
C LEU A 133 1.48 -3.31 17.73
N ALA A 134 0.76 -3.55 18.81
CA ALA A 134 -0.31 -2.67 19.27
C ALA A 134 0.20 -1.25 19.52
N LYS A 135 1.37 -1.10 20.11
CA LYS A 135 2.02 0.20 20.34
C LYS A 135 2.32 0.95 19.05
N ILE A 136 2.88 0.25 18.06
CA ILE A 136 3.18 0.83 16.75
C ILE A 136 1.89 1.25 16.05
N ASN A 137 0.91 0.38 16.01
CA ASN A 137 -0.38 0.62 15.38
C ASN A 137 -1.11 1.81 16.00
N PHE A 138 -1.11 1.89 17.34
CA PHE A 138 -1.71 3.01 18.06
C PHE A 138 -1.04 4.34 17.68
N ARG A 139 0.28 4.41 17.71
CA ARG A 139 1.03 5.61 17.34
C ARG A 139 0.81 6.02 15.88
N TYR A 140 0.79 5.05 14.99
CA TYR A 140 0.52 5.31 13.57
C TYR A 140 -0.87 5.93 13.38
N ASN A 141 -1.87 5.38 14.04
CA ASN A 141 -3.24 5.88 13.96
C ASN A 141 -3.38 7.27 14.59
N GLU A 142 -2.69 7.56 15.70
CA GLU A 142 -2.65 8.92 16.27
C GLU A 142 -2.13 9.95 15.26
N ILE A 143 -1.03 9.65 14.58
CA ILE A 143 -0.45 10.53 13.57
C ILE A 143 -1.45 10.77 12.44
N GLN A 144 -2.11 9.72 11.99
CA GLN A 144 -3.11 9.82 10.92
C GLN A 144 -4.33 10.66 11.33
N GLU A 145 -4.81 10.52 12.55
CA GLU A 145 -5.94 11.30 13.09
C GLU A 145 -5.56 12.77 13.25
N ASP A 146 -4.39 13.06 13.78
CA ASP A 146 -3.89 14.43 13.95
C ASP A 146 -3.76 15.15 12.61
N GLU A 147 -3.29 14.47 11.58
CA GLU A 147 -3.19 15.03 10.24
C GLU A 147 -4.55 15.25 9.58
N ARG A 148 -5.54 14.39 9.84
CA ARG A 148 -6.91 14.59 9.36
C ARG A 148 -7.62 15.76 10.06
N ALA A 149 -7.30 15.99 11.32
CA ALA A 149 -7.84 17.10 12.13
C ALA A 149 -7.15 18.43 11.84
N ALA A 150 -5.98 18.44 11.19
CA ALA A 150 -5.27 19.66 10.81
C ALA A 150 -6.07 20.44 9.76
N PRO A 151 -6.24 21.77 9.92
CA PRO A 151 -6.96 22.61 8.95
C PRO A 151 -6.23 22.73 7.61
#